data_abf9e8f8b899ca8e9ce7c7ff15dda280
#
_entry.id   abf9e8f8b899ca8e9ce7c7ff15dda280
#
_cell.length_a   1.000
_cell.length_b   1.000
_cell.length_c   1.000
_cell.angle_alpha   90.00
_cell.angle_beta   90.00
_cell.angle_gamma   90.00
#
_symmetry.space_group_name_H-M   'P 1'
#
loop_
_entity.id
_entity.type
_entity.pdbx_description
1 polymer ?
#
loop_
_entity_poly.entity_id
_entity_poly.type
_entity_poly.pdbx_seq_one_letter_code
_entity_poly.pdbx_strand_id
1 'polypeptide(L)'
;MKFYFFLLLLFLSSSSFSQQKFSKEFNLTTDNDLYISKAKDRYYSNGIFFTYRYLTSDFKKLDKKIIEIEIGHHIYTPYKSTILNVNLHDRPFAGYMYGNFGIARVYKNKTILKNNIQFGVVGKSAFGKELQEAIHTIY
;
A
#
# COMPACT_ATOMS: atom_id res chain seq x y z
N MET A 1 1.87 5.65 48.19
CA MET A 1 1.26 5.67 46.85
C MET A 1 1.71 6.84 45.99
N LYS A 2 1.70 8.08 46.42
CA LYS A 2 2.09 9.27 45.61
C LYS A 2 3.55 9.22 45.12
N PHE A 3 4.48 8.69 45.92
CA PHE A 3 5.88 8.60 45.55
C PHE A 3 6.14 7.60 44.39
N TYR A 4 5.47 6.46 44.37
CA TYR A 4 5.60 5.48 43.26
C TYR A 4 4.96 5.97 41.95
N PHE A 5 3.92 6.76 42.05
CA PHE A 5 3.30 7.41 40.90
C PHE A 5 4.23 8.44 40.27
N PHE A 6 4.96 9.20 41.09
CA PHE A 6 5.95 10.16 40.63
C PHE A 6 7.17 9.48 39.96
N LEU A 7 7.63 8.37 40.54
CA LEU A 7 8.68 7.52 39.93
C LEU A 7 8.25 6.92 38.60
N LEU A 8 7.00 6.48 38.45
CA LEU A 8 6.46 5.97 37.18
C LEU A 8 6.41 7.07 36.12
N LEU A 9 6.00 8.27 36.48
CA LEU A 9 5.99 9.42 35.56
C LEU A 9 7.41 9.83 35.11
N LEU A 10 8.39 9.76 36.00
CA LEU A 10 9.79 10.00 35.68
C LEU A 10 10.37 8.93 34.74
N PHE A 11 9.97 7.68 34.89
CA PHE A 11 10.37 6.58 34.00
C PHE A 11 9.74 6.70 32.62
N LEU A 12 8.48 7.16 32.51
CA LEU A 12 7.79 7.43 31.24
C LEU A 12 8.38 8.61 30.49
N SER A 13 8.88 9.64 31.19
CA SER A 13 9.51 10.79 30.56
C SER A 13 10.92 10.50 29.99
N SER A 14 11.60 9.46 30.46
CA SER A 14 12.91 9.06 29.93
C SER A 14 12.84 8.30 28.59
N SER A 15 11.65 7.87 28.16
CA SER A 15 11.44 7.16 26.89
C SER A 15 11.31 8.10 25.67
N SER A 16 11.43 9.42 25.85
CA SER A 16 11.31 10.42 24.78
C SER A 16 12.55 10.52 23.89
N PHE A 17 13.38 9.49 23.81
CA PHE A 17 14.58 9.53 23.01
C PHE A 17 14.33 9.18 21.56
N SER A 18 14.66 10.15 20.78
CA SER A 18 15.21 10.01 19.44
C SER A 18 14.21 9.98 18.29
N GLN A 19 14.10 11.11 17.69
CA GLN A 19 13.81 11.20 16.26
C GLN A 19 14.99 10.58 15.48
N GLN A 20 15.04 9.24 15.39
CA GLN A 20 15.91 8.58 14.45
C GLN A 20 15.47 8.97 13.05
N LYS A 21 16.37 9.53 12.27
CA LYS A 21 16.13 9.81 10.86
C LYS A 21 16.17 8.49 10.09
N PHE A 22 15.00 7.89 9.86
CA PHE A 22 14.91 6.76 8.96
C PHE A 22 15.16 7.22 7.53
N SER A 23 16.06 6.53 6.85
CA SER A 23 16.40 6.78 5.45
C SER A 23 15.75 5.80 4.49
N LYS A 24 15.10 4.77 5.00
CA LYS A 24 14.46 3.69 4.25
C LYS A 24 13.12 3.33 4.89
N GLU A 25 12.15 3.04 4.05
CA GLU A 25 10.81 2.61 4.44
C GLU A 25 10.40 1.43 3.57
N PHE A 26 9.85 0.41 4.19
CA PHE A 26 9.12 -0.66 3.51
C PHE A 26 7.68 -0.61 3.99
N ASN A 27 6.75 -0.60 3.06
CA ASN A 27 5.31 -0.56 3.33
C ASN A 27 4.62 -1.71 2.62
N LEU A 28 3.76 -2.42 3.34
CA LEU A 28 2.82 -3.39 2.82
C LEU A 28 1.41 -2.85 3.09
N THR A 29 0.67 -2.60 2.02
CA THR A 29 -0.73 -2.19 2.10
C THR A 29 -1.61 -3.29 1.52
N THR A 30 -2.69 -3.62 2.21
CA THR A 30 -3.72 -4.52 1.72
C THR A 30 -5.07 -3.82 1.79
N ASP A 31 -5.81 -3.87 0.69
CA ASP A 31 -7.19 -3.42 0.59
C ASP A 31 -8.12 -4.62 0.43
N ASN A 32 -9.25 -4.59 1.12
CA ASN A 32 -10.30 -5.59 0.92
C ASN A 32 -11.65 -4.91 1.15
N ASP A 33 -12.59 -5.08 0.25
CA ASP A 33 -13.94 -4.53 0.37
C ASP A 33 -14.71 -5.10 1.58
N LEU A 34 -14.35 -6.31 2.03
CA LEU A 34 -14.89 -6.91 3.25
C LEU A 34 -14.52 -6.13 4.52
N TYR A 35 -13.48 -5.31 4.52
CA TYR A 35 -13.12 -4.48 5.69
C TYR A 35 -14.18 -3.42 5.99
N ILE A 36 -14.97 -3.01 5.01
CA ILE A 36 -15.97 -1.94 5.11
C ILE A 36 -17.38 -2.40 4.78
N SER A 37 -17.58 -3.51 4.08
CA SER A 37 -18.88 -3.96 3.59
C SER A 37 -19.31 -5.30 4.18
N LYS A 38 -20.54 -5.34 4.62
CA LYS A 38 -21.10 -6.51 5.32
C LYS A 38 -21.52 -7.68 4.42
N ALA A 39 -21.31 -7.72 3.11
CA ALA A 39 -21.77 -8.90 2.39
C ALA A 39 -21.58 -8.99 0.87
N LYS A 40 -20.87 -8.13 0.16
CA LYS A 40 -20.83 -8.27 -1.31
C LYS A 40 -19.45 -7.91 -1.85
N ASP A 41 -18.66 -8.95 -2.05
CA ASP A 41 -17.43 -8.92 -2.82
C ASP A 41 -17.77 -8.64 -4.30
N ARG A 42 -17.58 -7.39 -4.74
CA ARG A 42 -17.91 -6.98 -6.11
C ARG A 42 -17.12 -5.76 -6.58
N TYR A 43 -16.79 -5.78 -7.86
CA TYR A 43 -16.02 -4.76 -8.55
C TYR A 43 -14.58 -4.71 -8.07
N TYR A 44 -14.11 -3.65 -7.41
CA TYR A 44 -12.81 -3.65 -6.77
C TYR A 44 -12.90 -4.41 -5.45
N SER A 45 -12.31 -5.60 -5.40
CA SER A 45 -12.47 -6.50 -4.25
C SER A 45 -11.26 -6.52 -3.35
N ASN A 46 -10.06 -6.56 -3.94
CA ASN A 46 -8.82 -6.69 -3.18
C ASN A 46 -7.67 -5.92 -3.84
N GLY A 47 -6.72 -5.50 -3.02
CA GLY A 47 -5.45 -4.96 -3.45
C GLY A 47 -4.32 -5.34 -2.52
N ILE A 48 -3.13 -5.56 -3.10
CA ILE A 48 -1.88 -5.78 -2.36
C ILE A 48 -0.81 -4.91 -2.98
N PHE A 49 -0.12 -4.13 -2.14
CA PHE A 49 0.89 -3.16 -2.58
C PHE A 49 2.12 -3.27 -1.71
N PHE A 50 3.27 -3.50 -2.35
CA PHE A 50 4.58 -3.50 -1.72
C PHE A 50 5.32 -2.25 -2.17
N THR A 51 5.54 -1.33 -1.26
CA THR A 51 6.23 -0.07 -1.54
C THR A 51 7.54 -0.01 -0.78
N TYR A 52 8.61 0.29 -1.48
CA TYR A 52 9.90 0.58 -0.89
C TYR A 52 10.31 2.01 -1.21
N ARG A 53 10.64 2.79 -0.18
CA ARG A 53 11.13 4.16 -0.30
C ARG A 53 12.49 4.30 0.34
N TYR A 54 13.33 5.08 -0.28
CA TYR A 54 14.59 5.46 0.32
C TYR A 54 14.98 6.90 0.04
N LEU A 55 15.60 7.51 1.04
CA LEU A 55 16.12 8.85 0.97
C LEU A 55 17.50 8.83 0.29
N THR A 56 17.69 9.64 -0.74
CA THR A 56 19.00 9.89 -1.31
C THR A 56 19.56 11.19 -0.77
N SER A 57 20.83 11.19 -0.39
CA SER A 57 21.57 12.41 -0.03
C SER A 57 22.25 13.00 -1.26
N ASP A 58 22.35 14.31 -1.24
CA ASP A 58 23.23 15.10 -2.11
C ASP A 58 22.60 15.76 -3.33
N PHE A 59 21.96 16.91 -3.05
CA PHE A 59 21.76 17.89 -4.11
C PHE A 59 21.80 19.29 -3.52
N LYS A 60 22.69 20.16 -4.01
CA LYS A 60 22.87 21.55 -3.50
C LYS A 60 21.57 22.38 -3.42
N LYS A 61 20.58 22.08 -4.25
CA LYS A 61 19.30 22.81 -4.33
C LYS A 61 18.12 22.08 -3.64
N LEU A 62 18.28 20.81 -3.28
CA LEU A 62 17.22 20.02 -2.65
C LEU A 62 17.42 19.95 -1.14
N ASP A 63 16.30 19.89 -0.42
CA ASP A 63 16.26 19.50 0.99
C ASP A 63 16.24 17.98 1.11
N LYS A 64 15.40 17.31 0.29
CA LYS A 64 15.29 15.84 0.26
C LYS A 64 15.00 15.36 -1.16
N LYS A 65 15.49 14.17 -1.48
CA LYS A 65 15.07 13.40 -2.65
C LYS A 65 14.70 12.00 -2.19
N ILE A 66 13.49 11.57 -2.50
CA ILE A 66 12.97 10.24 -2.15
C ILE A 66 12.77 9.49 -3.45
N ILE A 67 13.30 8.28 -3.49
CA ILE A 67 13.03 7.30 -4.55
C ILE A 67 11.99 6.33 -4.01
N GLU A 68 10.99 6.02 -4.83
CA GLU A 68 9.93 5.07 -4.54
C GLU A 68 9.90 3.99 -5.60
N ILE A 69 9.80 2.74 -5.16
CA ILE A 69 9.56 1.57 -6.00
C ILE A 69 8.34 0.87 -5.41
N GLU A 70 7.35 0.58 -6.25
CA GLU A 70 6.14 -0.12 -5.81
C GLU A 70 5.78 -1.22 -6.80
N ILE A 71 5.35 -2.34 -6.26
CA ILE A 71 4.65 -3.40 -7.01
C ILE A 71 3.26 -3.49 -6.42
N GLY A 72 2.26 -3.33 -7.27
CA GLY A 72 0.86 -3.36 -6.88
C GLY A 72 0.04 -4.35 -7.69
N HIS A 73 -0.96 -4.90 -7.04
CA HIS A 73 -1.94 -5.77 -7.66
C HIS A 73 -3.34 -5.37 -7.18
N HIS A 74 -4.25 -5.10 -8.13
CA HIS A 74 -5.68 -4.90 -7.89
C HIS A 74 -6.46 -6.09 -8.43
N ILE A 75 -7.47 -6.51 -7.70
CA ILE A 75 -8.39 -7.58 -8.10
C ILE A 75 -9.78 -6.98 -8.27
N TYR A 76 -10.40 -7.31 -9.40
CA TYR A 76 -11.75 -6.89 -9.74
C TYR A 76 -12.62 -8.13 -9.97
N THR A 77 -13.75 -8.20 -9.28
CA THR A 77 -14.70 -9.30 -9.37
C THR A 77 -16.01 -8.87 -10.04
N PRO A 78 -16.78 -9.81 -10.62
CA PRO A 78 -18.13 -9.54 -11.08
C PRO A 78 -19.08 -9.26 -9.91
N TYR A 79 -20.25 -8.71 -10.20
CA TYR A 79 -21.30 -8.43 -9.20
C TYR A 79 -21.66 -9.64 -8.34
N LYS A 80 -21.61 -10.85 -8.89
CA LYS A 80 -21.85 -12.12 -8.21
C LYS A 80 -20.66 -13.04 -8.40
N SER A 81 -19.64 -12.87 -7.59
CA SER A 81 -18.41 -13.67 -7.63
C SER A 81 -18.62 -15.17 -7.38
N THR A 82 -19.72 -15.53 -6.73
CA THR A 82 -20.07 -16.92 -6.37
C THR A 82 -20.81 -17.70 -7.47
N ILE A 83 -21.15 -17.09 -8.60
CA ILE A 83 -21.82 -17.78 -9.69
C ILE A 83 -20.80 -18.59 -10.49
N LEU A 84 -20.94 -19.91 -10.50
CA LEU A 84 -20.10 -20.85 -11.24
C LEU A 84 -20.21 -20.69 -12.77
N ASN A 85 -21.34 -20.22 -13.28
CA ASN A 85 -21.56 -20.01 -14.70
C ASN A 85 -21.08 -18.63 -15.14
N VAL A 86 -19.96 -18.58 -15.82
CA VAL A 86 -19.32 -17.37 -16.33
C VAL A 86 -20.23 -16.53 -17.23
N ASN A 87 -21.17 -17.15 -17.95
CA ASN A 87 -22.10 -16.46 -18.84
C ASN A 87 -23.16 -15.62 -18.10
N LEU A 88 -23.29 -15.81 -16.79
CA LEU A 88 -24.20 -15.05 -15.93
C LEU A 88 -23.51 -13.89 -15.20
N HIS A 89 -22.22 -13.71 -15.41
CA HIS A 89 -21.50 -12.59 -14.85
C HIS A 89 -21.74 -11.31 -15.67
N ASP A 90 -21.92 -10.20 -14.98
CA ASP A 90 -22.04 -8.86 -15.59
C ASP A 90 -20.70 -8.39 -16.21
N ARG A 91 -19.59 -8.94 -15.71
CA ARG A 91 -18.21 -8.71 -16.18
C ARG A 91 -17.31 -9.88 -15.81
N PRO A 92 -16.18 -10.09 -16.52
CA PRO A 92 -15.20 -11.11 -16.14
C PRO A 92 -14.43 -10.69 -14.87
N PHE A 93 -13.82 -11.68 -14.21
CA PHE A 93 -12.73 -11.40 -13.28
C PHE A 93 -11.57 -10.73 -14.01
N ALA A 94 -11.00 -9.71 -13.41
CA ALA A 94 -9.86 -9.01 -13.97
C ALA A 94 -8.86 -8.66 -12.86
N GLY A 95 -7.59 -8.70 -13.21
CA GLY A 95 -6.50 -8.18 -12.39
C GLY A 95 -5.89 -6.95 -13.05
N TYR A 96 -5.22 -6.14 -12.26
CA TYR A 96 -4.27 -5.14 -12.71
C TYR A 96 -3.01 -5.24 -11.87
N MET A 97 -1.95 -5.76 -12.47
CA MET A 97 -0.64 -5.88 -11.84
C MET A 97 0.32 -4.89 -12.45
N TYR A 98 1.03 -4.14 -11.61
CA TYR A 98 1.92 -3.07 -12.07
C TYR A 98 3.17 -2.93 -11.24
N GLY A 99 4.21 -2.35 -11.86
CA GLY A 99 5.35 -1.76 -11.20
C GLY A 99 5.32 -0.25 -11.36
N ASN A 100 5.61 0.48 -10.30
CA ASN A 100 5.72 1.93 -10.27
C ASN A 100 7.11 2.35 -9.81
N PHE A 101 7.69 3.34 -10.50
CA PHE A 101 8.91 4.01 -10.11
C PHE A 101 8.65 5.49 -9.93
N GLY A 102 8.91 6.01 -8.72
CA GLY A 102 8.66 7.37 -8.32
C GLY A 102 9.89 8.12 -7.85
N ILE A 103 9.93 9.41 -8.11
CA ILE A 103 10.92 10.34 -7.58
C ILE A 103 10.20 11.56 -7.02
N ALA A 104 10.34 11.80 -5.72
CA ALA A 104 9.90 13.02 -5.06
C ALA A 104 11.11 13.90 -4.72
N ARG A 105 11.09 15.14 -5.21
CA ARG A 105 12.10 16.18 -4.93
C ARG A 105 11.48 17.25 -4.06
N VAL A 106 12.02 17.41 -2.86
CA VAL A 106 11.65 18.47 -1.93
C VAL A 106 12.70 19.56 -2.03
N TYR A 107 12.29 20.73 -2.47
CA TYR A 107 13.18 21.88 -2.63
C TYR A 107 13.22 22.73 -1.35
N LYS A 108 14.33 23.44 -1.14
CA LYS A 108 14.52 24.35 0.01
C LYS A 108 13.47 25.45 0.10
N ASN A 109 12.87 25.85 -1.02
CA ASN A 109 11.77 26.83 -1.09
C ASN A 109 10.39 26.25 -0.74
N LYS A 110 10.33 25.03 -0.16
CA LYS A 110 9.10 24.32 0.23
C LYS A 110 8.25 23.75 -0.94
N THR A 111 8.75 23.81 -2.17
CA THR A 111 8.10 23.17 -3.31
C THR A 111 8.40 21.68 -3.31
N ILE A 112 7.42 20.85 -3.68
CA ILE A 112 7.56 19.41 -3.86
C ILE A 112 7.19 19.07 -5.31
N LEU A 113 8.10 18.41 -6.02
CA LEU A 113 7.86 17.86 -7.34
C LEU A 113 7.89 16.33 -7.25
N LYS A 114 6.78 15.67 -7.63
CA LYS A 114 6.68 14.21 -7.72
C LYS A 114 6.52 13.81 -9.19
N ASN A 115 7.29 12.81 -9.61
CA ASN A 115 7.18 12.19 -10.92
C ASN A 115 7.09 10.69 -10.72
N ASN A 116 6.11 10.05 -11.36
CA ASN A 116 5.92 8.60 -11.33
C ASN A 116 5.81 8.07 -12.75
N ILE A 117 6.38 6.90 -12.96
CA ILE A 117 6.21 6.11 -14.19
C ILE A 117 5.68 4.75 -13.75
N GLN A 118 4.57 4.34 -14.33
CA GLN A 118 3.91 3.09 -14.00
C GLN A 118 3.73 2.23 -15.25
N PHE A 119 4.08 0.96 -15.15
CA PHE A 119 3.89 -0.05 -16.19
C PHE A 119 3.12 -1.22 -15.61
N GLY A 120 2.16 -1.73 -16.33
CA GLY A 120 1.37 -2.84 -15.82
C GLY A 120 0.61 -3.58 -16.91
N VAL A 121 0.00 -4.69 -16.49
CA VAL A 121 -0.86 -5.53 -17.31
C VAL A 121 -2.25 -5.60 -16.70
N VAL A 122 -3.27 -5.60 -17.54
CA VAL A 122 -4.68 -5.63 -17.14
C VAL A 122 -5.33 -6.88 -17.72
N GLY A 123 -6.31 -7.42 -17.00
CA GLY A 123 -7.14 -8.54 -17.45
C GLY A 123 -6.63 -9.89 -16.98
N LYS A 124 -6.84 -10.92 -17.79
CA LYS A 124 -6.56 -12.31 -17.43
C LYS A 124 -5.08 -12.57 -17.11
N SER A 125 -4.18 -11.93 -17.84
CA SER A 125 -2.72 -12.07 -17.63
C SER A 125 -2.21 -11.44 -16.32
N ALA A 126 -3.06 -10.74 -15.60
CA ALA A 126 -2.73 -10.20 -14.27
C ALA A 126 -3.18 -11.11 -13.12
N PHE A 127 -3.54 -12.37 -13.40
CA PHE A 127 -3.85 -13.40 -12.39
C PHE A 127 -4.91 -13.02 -11.35
N GLY A 128 -5.88 -12.16 -11.70
CA GLY A 128 -6.89 -11.67 -10.76
C GLY A 128 -7.78 -12.78 -10.19
N LYS A 129 -8.16 -13.76 -11.02
CA LYS A 129 -8.98 -14.90 -10.59
C LYS A 129 -8.21 -15.83 -9.66
N GLU A 130 -7.00 -16.22 -10.07
CA GLU A 130 -6.14 -17.15 -9.33
C GLU A 130 -5.80 -16.62 -7.93
N LEU A 131 -5.53 -15.32 -7.84
CA LEU A 131 -5.24 -14.69 -6.56
C LEU A 131 -6.49 -14.57 -5.68
N GLN A 132 -7.67 -14.27 -6.27
CA GLN A 132 -8.93 -14.25 -5.54
C GLN A 132 -9.27 -15.64 -4.96
N GLU A 133 -9.09 -16.71 -5.73
CA GLU A 133 -9.29 -18.08 -5.27
C GLU A 133 -8.33 -18.43 -4.12
N ALA A 134 -7.06 -18.01 -4.21
CA ALA A 134 -6.09 -18.22 -3.15
C ALA A 134 -6.48 -17.49 -1.85
N ILE A 135 -6.95 -16.24 -1.93
CA ILE A 135 -7.41 -15.46 -0.77
C ILE A 135 -8.60 -16.15 -0.11
N HIS A 136 -9.59 -16.62 -0.89
CA HIS A 136 -10.77 -17.32 -0.35
C HIS A 136 -10.46 -18.69 0.26
N THR A 137 -9.29 -19.27 -0.04
CA THR A 137 -8.86 -20.52 0.58
C THR A 137 -8.26 -20.30 1.97
N ILE A 138 -7.82 -19.08 2.26
CA ILE A 138 -7.18 -18.72 3.54
C ILE A 138 -8.22 -18.28 4.58
N TYR A 139 -9.38 -17.80 4.13
CA TYR A 139 -10.51 -17.35 4.95
C TYR A 139 -11.69 -18.31 4.89
#